data_8d01ae263a7c216baeb1ac3437e27a75
#
_entry.id   8d01ae263a7c216baeb1ac3437e27a75
#
_cell.length_a   1.000
_cell.length_b   1.000
_cell.length_c   1.000
_cell.angle_alpha   90.00
_cell.angle_beta   90.00
_cell.angle_gamma   90.00
#
_symmetry.space_group_name_H-M   'P 1'
#
loop_
_entity.id
_entity.type
_entity.pdbx_description
1 polymer ?
#
loop_
_entity_poly.entity_id
_entity_poly.type
_entity_poly.pdbx_seq_one_letter_code
_entity_poly.pdbx_strand_id
1 'polypeptide(L)'
;MVSLAHKIVKWMQMNEAYIKVGQLSDFPTGKLKKVQVHGEDVLVVNLGGKIYAITNACTHRGGPLHEGELDGNMVICPYHGGQFDVTTGKTVGPPPTRDETPFEVEVQGSDVLLKKK
;
A
#
# COMPACT_ATOMS: atom_id res chain seq x y z
N MET A 1 -23.53 -21.23 -17.50
CA MET A 1 -22.16 -21.20 -16.95
C MET A 1 -21.66 -19.77 -16.92
N VAL A 2 -21.09 -19.37 -15.80
CA VAL A 2 -20.62 -17.99 -15.58
C VAL A 2 -19.16 -17.88 -16.00
N SER A 3 -18.82 -16.90 -16.85
CA SER A 3 -17.44 -16.65 -17.27
C SER A 3 -16.60 -16.12 -16.11
N LEU A 4 -15.29 -16.23 -16.23
CA LEU A 4 -14.37 -15.67 -15.23
C LEU A 4 -14.56 -14.15 -15.07
N ALA A 5 -14.74 -13.45 -16.20
CA ALA A 5 -14.97 -12.00 -16.16
C ALA A 5 -16.25 -11.65 -15.38
N HIS A 6 -17.32 -12.43 -15.54
CA HIS A 6 -18.55 -12.21 -14.79
C HIS A 6 -18.34 -12.43 -13.30
N LYS A 7 -17.57 -13.46 -12.92
CA LYS A 7 -17.26 -13.72 -11.51
C LYS A 7 -16.47 -12.58 -10.88
N ILE A 8 -15.51 -12.02 -11.61
CA ILE A 8 -14.70 -10.90 -11.13
C ILE A 8 -15.59 -9.67 -10.92
N VAL A 9 -16.46 -9.34 -11.88
CA VAL A 9 -17.38 -8.21 -11.77
C VAL A 9 -18.31 -8.38 -10.56
N LYS A 10 -18.86 -9.58 -10.37
CA LYS A 10 -19.74 -9.86 -9.25
C LYS A 10 -19.00 -9.70 -7.92
N TRP A 11 -17.77 -10.19 -7.83
CA TRP A 11 -16.95 -10.04 -6.63
C TRP A 11 -16.71 -8.56 -6.32
N MET A 12 -16.36 -7.76 -7.34
CA MET A 12 -16.12 -6.32 -7.18
C MET A 12 -17.38 -5.57 -6.73
N GLN A 13 -18.56 -5.98 -7.20
CA GLN A 13 -19.82 -5.40 -6.75
C GLN A 13 -20.08 -5.68 -5.26
N MET A 14 -19.73 -6.87 -4.80
CA MET A 14 -19.85 -7.25 -3.38
C MET A 14 -18.80 -6.55 -2.51
N ASN A 15 -17.65 -6.18 -3.10
CA ASN A 15 -16.53 -5.56 -2.40
C ASN A 15 -16.22 -4.19 -3.03
N GLU A 16 -17.26 -3.40 -3.23
CA GLU A 16 -17.16 -2.11 -3.93
C GLU A 16 -16.23 -1.11 -3.25
N ALA A 17 -15.88 -1.32 -1.97
CA ALA A 17 -14.91 -0.50 -1.27
C ALA A 17 -13.47 -0.75 -1.72
N TYR A 18 -13.20 -1.85 -2.43
CA TYR A 18 -11.90 -2.12 -3.02
C TYR A 18 -11.72 -1.33 -4.31
N ILE A 19 -10.52 -0.80 -4.48
CA ILE A 19 -10.18 0.01 -5.66
C ILE A 19 -8.96 -0.59 -6.33
N LYS A 20 -9.07 -0.82 -7.64
CA LYS A 20 -7.93 -1.27 -8.42
C LYS A 20 -6.91 -0.13 -8.54
N VAL A 21 -5.67 -0.40 -8.17
CA VAL A 21 -4.59 0.60 -8.21
C VAL A 21 -3.51 0.28 -9.24
N GLY A 22 -3.56 -0.90 -9.85
CA GLY A 22 -2.61 -1.30 -10.87
C GLY A 22 -2.57 -2.81 -11.02
N GLN A 23 -1.53 -3.28 -11.70
CA GLN A 23 -1.25 -4.69 -11.89
C GLN A 23 0.02 -5.07 -11.12
N LEU A 24 0.22 -6.36 -10.88
CA LEU A 24 1.40 -6.85 -10.18
C LEU A 24 2.70 -6.35 -10.83
N SER A 25 2.73 -6.26 -12.16
CA SER A 25 3.90 -5.78 -12.89
C SER A 25 4.24 -4.31 -12.60
N ASP A 26 3.28 -3.54 -12.09
CA ASP A 26 3.53 -2.15 -11.71
C ASP A 26 4.26 -2.04 -10.36
N PHE A 27 4.34 -3.13 -9.60
CA PHE A 27 4.91 -3.15 -8.26
C PHE A 27 6.05 -4.17 -8.18
N PRO A 28 7.22 -3.87 -8.77
CA PRO A 28 8.37 -4.78 -8.67
C PRO A 28 8.83 -4.94 -7.23
N THR A 29 9.35 -6.13 -6.90
CA THR A 29 9.85 -6.44 -5.57
C THR A 29 10.88 -5.40 -5.10
N GLY A 30 10.70 -4.91 -3.89
CA GLY A 30 11.64 -3.98 -3.25
C GLY A 30 11.54 -2.53 -3.69
N LYS A 31 10.52 -2.18 -4.50
CA LYS A 31 10.32 -0.81 -4.95
C LYS A 31 9.18 -0.15 -4.17
N LEU A 32 9.37 1.13 -3.86
CA LEU A 32 8.36 1.97 -3.23
C LEU A 32 7.57 2.66 -4.33
N LYS A 33 6.26 2.48 -4.34
CA LYS A 33 5.38 3.08 -5.34
C LYS A 33 4.24 3.82 -4.67
N LYS A 34 3.89 4.98 -5.21
CA LYS A 34 2.75 5.76 -4.73
C LYS A 34 1.57 5.56 -5.66
N VAL A 35 0.41 5.31 -5.09
CA VAL A 35 -0.88 5.28 -5.80
C VAL A 35 -1.85 6.19 -5.08
N GLN A 36 -3.01 6.47 -5.70
CA GLN A 36 -4.04 7.25 -5.04
C GLN A 36 -5.30 6.42 -4.85
N VAL A 37 -5.88 6.52 -3.66
CA VAL A 37 -7.15 5.89 -3.31
C VAL A 37 -8.04 6.97 -2.73
N HIS A 38 -9.11 7.34 -3.45
CA HIS A 38 -10.02 8.42 -3.04
C HIS A 38 -9.28 9.73 -2.74
N GLY A 39 -8.29 10.08 -3.57
CA GLY A 39 -7.52 11.30 -3.40
C GLY A 39 -6.42 11.24 -2.34
N GLU A 40 -6.29 10.14 -1.63
CA GLU A 40 -5.25 9.96 -0.62
C GLU A 40 -4.06 9.21 -1.22
N ASP A 41 -2.86 9.71 -0.95
CA ASP A 41 -1.63 9.06 -1.41
C ASP A 41 -1.35 7.82 -0.55
N VAL A 42 -1.12 6.70 -1.20
CA VAL A 42 -0.88 5.41 -0.55
C VAL A 42 0.44 4.84 -1.06
N LEU A 43 1.26 4.37 -0.12
CA LEU A 43 2.49 3.66 -0.43
C LEU A 43 2.18 2.18 -0.65
N VAL A 44 2.60 1.65 -1.81
CA VAL A 44 2.48 0.22 -2.12
C VAL A 44 3.87 -0.37 -2.23
N VAL A 45 4.09 -1.48 -1.56
CA VAL A 45 5.39 -2.17 -1.52
C VAL A 45 5.20 -3.65 -1.78
N ASN A 46 6.04 -4.19 -2.63
CA ASN A 46 6.11 -5.63 -2.88
C ASN A 46 7.30 -6.20 -2.11
N LEU A 47 7.02 -7.02 -1.11
CA LEU A 47 8.05 -7.71 -0.31
C LEU A 47 8.06 -9.19 -0.69
N GLY A 48 8.95 -9.55 -1.60
CA GLY A 48 9.12 -10.95 -1.99
C GLY A 48 7.88 -11.59 -2.63
N GLY A 49 7.07 -10.80 -3.32
CA GLY A 49 5.85 -11.27 -3.98
C GLY A 49 4.57 -10.97 -3.22
N LYS A 50 4.65 -10.50 -1.99
CA LYS A 50 3.47 -10.09 -1.21
C LYS A 50 3.34 -8.59 -1.18
N ILE A 51 2.14 -8.09 -1.50
CA ILE A 51 1.87 -6.65 -1.59
C ILE A 51 1.35 -6.13 -0.26
N TYR A 52 1.92 -5.02 0.19
CA TYR A 52 1.48 -4.28 1.38
C TYR A 52 1.22 -2.84 1.00
N ALA A 53 0.32 -2.20 1.71
CA ALA A 53 -0.02 -0.80 1.47
C ALA A 53 -0.30 -0.07 2.79
N ILE A 54 0.29 1.11 2.93
CA ILE A 54 0.07 2.00 4.07
C ILE A 54 -0.07 3.42 3.53
N THR A 55 -0.60 4.34 4.34
CA THR A 55 -0.63 5.74 3.95
C THR A 55 0.76 6.25 3.63
N ASN A 56 0.87 7.09 2.59
CA ASN A 56 2.17 7.54 2.09
C ASN A 56 2.75 8.74 2.84
N ALA A 57 1.89 9.57 3.44
CA ALA A 57 2.36 10.75 4.15
C ALA A 57 2.86 10.37 5.54
N CYS A 58 4.13 10.70 5.83
CA CYS A 58 4.70 10.47 7.15
C CYS A 58 3.86 11.18 8.21
N THR A 59 3.47 10.47 9.28
CA THR A 59 2.60 11.02 10.33
C THR A 59 3.26 12.16 11.11
N HIS A 60 4.59 12.26 11.04
CA HIS A 60 5.32 13.34 11.72
C HIS A 60 5.17 14.67 10.99
N ARG A 61 5.53 14.72 9.69
CA ARG A 61 5.55 15.97 8.93
C ARG A 61 5.02 15.85 7.50
N GLY A 62 4.32 14.78 7.20
CA GLY A 62 3.76 14.59 5.88
C GLY A 62 4.76 14.25 4.78
N GLY A 63 5.99 13.85 5.15
CA GLY A 63 7.00 13.49 4.17
C GLY A 63 6.56 12.33 3.28
N PRO A 64 6.92 12.35 1.99
CA PRO A 64 6.47 11.32 1.04
C PRO A 64 7.26 10.03 1.23
N LEU A 65 6.66 9.03 1.87
CA LEU A 65 7.35 7.76 2.17
C LEU A 65 7.85 7.06 0.90
N HIS A 66 7.15 7.21 -0.24
CA HIS A 66 7.57 6.57 -1.49
C HIS A 66 8.91 7.10 -2.02
N GLU A 67 9.36 8.26 -1.54
CA GLU A 67 10.67 8.83 -1.90
C GLU A 67 11.76 8.47 -0.88
N GLY A 68 11.41 7.74 0.15
CA GLY A 68 12.35 7.28 1.16
C GLY A 68 13.09 6.02 0.75
N GLU A 69 13.54 5.28 1.75
CA GLU A 69 14.28 4.03 1.55
C GLU A 69 13.55 2.87 2.20
N LEU A 70 13.69 1.69 1.62
CA LEU A 70 13.17 0.45 2.17
C LEU A 70 14.32 -0.35 2.75
N ASP A 71 14.21 -0.72 4.03
CA ASP A 71 15.18 -1.57 4.71
C ASP A 71 14.41 -2.73 5.34
N GLY A 72 14.50 -3.92 4.70
CA GLY A 72 13.68 -5.06 5.10
C GLY A 72 12.21 -4.73 5.00
N ASN A 73 11.49 -4.78 6.12
CA ASN A 73 10.08 -4.42 6.20
C ASN A 73 9.85 -2.95 6.57
N MET A 74 10.91 -2.18 6.75
CA MET A 74 10.82 -0.80 7.21
C MET A 74 10.95 0.17 6.07
N VAL A 75 10.07 1.18 6.03
CA VAL A 75 10.26 2.33 5.15
C VAL A 75 10.76 3.49 6.00
N ILE A 76 11.76 4.20 5.48
CA ILE A 76 12.41 5.31 6.17
C ILE A 76 11.99 6.61 5.50
N CYS A 77 11.37 7.50 6.28
CA CYS A 77 10.93 8.80 5.78
C CYS A 77 12.14 9.64 5.35
N PRO A 78 12.11 10.27 4.15
CA PRO A 78 13.26 11.04 3.66
C PRO A 78 13.51 12.33 4.42
N TYR A 79 12.53 12.83 5.21
CA TYR A 79 12.68 14.11 5.87
C TYR A 79 13.45 14.01 7.19
N HIS A 80 13.03 13.15 8.11
CA HIS A 80 13.64 13.10 9.45
C HIS A 80 14.00 11.67 9.88
N GLY A 81 14.00 10.73 8.94
CA GLY A 81 14.41 9.35 9.22
C GLY A 81 13.41 8.53 10.03
N GLY A 82 12.17 9.00 10.16
CA GLY A 82 11.12 8.22 10.83
C GLY A 82 10.91 6.90 10.12
N GLN A 83 10.68 5.82 10.87
CA GLN A 83 10.58 4.48 10.32
C GLN A 83 9.22 3.87 10.61
N PHE A 84 8.67 3.19 9.62
CA PHE A 84 7.39 2.51 9.72
C PHE A 84 7.49 1.10 9.16
N ASP A 85 6.85 0.15 9.83
CA ASP A 85 6.73 -1.22 9.33
C ASP A 85 5.65 -1.23 8.24
N VAL A 86 6.02 -1.51 7.00
CA VAL A 86 5.06 -1.48 5.88
C VAL A 86 4.02 -2.59 5.96
N THR A 87 4.26 -3.64 6.75
CA THR A 87 3.31 -4.74 6.90
C THR A 87 2.18 -4.41 7.87
N THR A 88 2.36 -3.46 8.76
CA THR A 88 1.39 -3.10 9.80
C THR A 88 1.07 -1.60 9.87
N GLY A 89 1.95 -0.76 9.33
CA GLY A 89 1.86 0.69 9.49
C GLY A 89 2.41 1.21 10.80
N LYS A 90 2.90 0.35 11.68
CA LYS A 90 3.38 0.77 13.00
C LYS A 90 4.68 1.55 12.91
N THR A 91 4.76 2.64 13.66
CA THR A 91 6.00 3.40 13.79
C THR A 91 6.98 2.61 14.65
N VAL A 92 8.25 2.58 14.21
CA VAL A 92 9.32 1.85 14.90
C VAL A 92 10.50 2.73 15.28
N GLY A 93 10.42 4.02 14.99
CA GLY A 93 11.49 4.94 15.35
C GLY A 93 11.03 6.38 15.36
N PRO A 94 11.58 7.22 16.28
CA PRO A 94 11.26 8.63 16.31
C PRO A 94 11.71 9.31 15.01
N PRO A 95 11.20 10.52 14.68
CA PRO A 95 10.35 11.36 15.50
C PRO A 95 8.85 11.07 15.45
N PRO A 96 8.29 10.29 14.49
CA PRO A 96 6.84 10.07 14.50
C PRO A 96 6.39 9.29 15.72
N THR A 97 5.24 9.67 16.26
CA THR A 97 4.63 9.01 17.41
C THR A 97 3.30 8.35 17.05
N ARG A 98 2.83 8.54 15.82
CA ARG A 98 1.59 7.94 15.33
C ARG A 98 1.90 6.95 14.21
N ASP A 99 1.13 5.86 14.18
CA ASP A 99 1.26 4.86 13.15
C ASP A 99 0.67 5.35 11.82
N GLU A 100 1.16 4.79 10.73
CA GLU A 100 0.52 4.92 9.43
C GLU A 100 -0.70 3.99 9.39
N THR A 101 -1.66 4.32 8.51
CA THR A 101 -2.86 3.50 8.35
C THR A 101 -2.60 2.43 7.31
N PRO A 102 -2.72 1.14 7.67
CA PRO A 102 -2.58 0.06 6.69
C PRO A 102 -3.86 -0.07 5.88
N PHE A 103 -3.70 -0.55 4.63
CA PHE A 103 -4.80 -0.86 3.72
C PHE A 103 -4.91 -2.36 3.58
N GLU A 104 -6.14 -2.84 3.36
CA GLU A 104 -6.35 -4.22 2.95
C GLU A 104 -5.96 -4.36 1.50
N VAL A 105 -5.25 -5.44 1.18
CA VAL A 105 -4.77 -5.73 -0.17
C VAL A 105 -5.41 -7.01 -0.67
N GLU A 106 -5.95 -6.96 -1.88
CA GLU A 106 -6.47 -8.15 -2.56
C GLU A 106 -5.86 -8.22 -3.95
N VAL A 107 -5.43 -9.39 -4.35
CA VAL A 107 -4.90 -9.61 -5.69
C VAL A 107 -5.84 -10.54 -6.43
N GLN A 108 -6.43 -10.06 -7.52
CA GLN A 108 -7.35 -10.82 -8.38
C GLN A 108 -6.68 -11.04 -9.72
N GLY A 109 -6.18 -12.25 -9.98
CA GLY A 109 -5.36 -12.51 -11.14
C GLY A 109 -4.06 -11.71 -11.05
N SER A 110 -3.89 -10.74 -11.93
CA SER A 110 -2.76 -9.80 -11.87
C SER A 110 -3.16 -8.42 -11.35
N ASP A 111 -4.44 -8.21 -11.04
CA ASP A 111 -4.92 -6.90 -10.56
C ASP A 111 -4.69 -6.74 -9.06
N VAL A 112 -4.18 -5.57 -8.69
CA VAL A 112 -3.96 -5.21 -7.28
C VAL A 112 -5.06 -4.23 -6.85
N LEU A 113 -5.77 -4.59 -5.78
CA LEU A 113 -6.90 -3.82 -5.27
C LEU A 113 -6.63 -3.46 -3.81
N LEU A 114 -7.00 -2.24 -3.44
CA LEU A 114 -6.82 -1.74 -2.08
C LEU A 114 -8.15 -1.29 -1.49
N LYS A 115 -8.28 -1.48 -0.18
CA LYS A 115 -9.41 -1.01 0.61
C LYS A 115 -8.90 -0.44 1.92
N LYS A 116 -9.37 0.73 2.28
CA LYS A 116 -9.02 1.38 3.55
C LYS A 116 -9.62 0.56 4.72
N LYS A 117 -8.77 0.28 5.69
CA LYS A 117 -9.24 -0.42 6.91
C LYS A 117 -10.02 0.49 7.82
#